data_de8660bdbcb2ebb5056360071c7cc583
#
_entry.id   de8660bdbcb2ebb5056360071c7cc583
#
_cell.length_a   1.000
_cell.length_b   1.000
_cell.length_c   1.000
_cell.angle_alpha   90.00
_cell.angle_beta   90.00
_cell.angle_gamma   90.00
#
_symmetry.space_group_name_H-M   'P 1'
#
loop_
_entity.id
_entity.type
_entity.pdbx_description
1 polymer ?
#
loop_
_entity_poly.entity_id
_entity_poly.type
_entity_poly.pdbx_seq_one_letter_code
_entity_poly.pdbx_strand_id
1 'polypeptide(L)'
;MEKKPISRQGFDALLRELKDLKENQRPEILKVVQWARSLGDLSENADYSAAKEKQRQIDKRIQFIESVIENAQVIDVDSLSGNRVVFGAKVLTEDEDGNKMECRILSDIESDGRMVISCTSPVGRALIGHCVGDTCTVRLPSGQKELEIIDVKFKD
;
A
#
# COMPACT_ATOMS: atom_id res chain seq x y z
N MET A 1 -7.45 -8.43 -17.50
CA MET A 1 -6.78 -8.47 -16.18
C MET A 1 -7.70 -7.94 -15.11
N GLU A 2 -7.67 -8.58 -13.96
CA GLU A 2 -8.46 -8.15 -12.84
C GLU A 2 -7.99 -6.80 -12.31
N LYS A 3 -8.94 -5.90 -12.09
CA LYS A 3 -8.65 -4.62 -11.45
C LYS A 3 -8.46 -4.81 -9.97
N LYS A 4 -7.48 -4.10 -9.40
CA LYS A 4 -7.18 -4.16 -7.96
C LYS A 4 -7.66 -2.89 -7.28
N PRO A 5 -8.36 -3.01 -6.14
CA PRO A 5 -8.86 -1.81 -5.46
C PRO A 5 -7.73 -1.01 -4.83
N ILE A 6 -7.86 0.30 -4.90
CA ILE A 6 -6.97 1.25 -4.24
C ILE A 6 -7.81 2.47 -3.86
N SER A 7 -7.53 3.07 -2.72
CA SER A 7 -8.24 4.30 -2.34
C SER A 7 -7.82 5.46 -3.26
N ARG A 8 -8.70 6.46 -3.40
CA ARG A 8 -8.36 7.64 -4.18
C ARG A 8 -7.13 8.34 -3.61
N GLN A 9 -7.02 8.42 -2.30
CA GLN A 9 -5.85 9.04 -1.67
C GLN A 9 -4.56 8.30 -2.01
N GLY A 10 -4.58 6.96 -1.97
CA GLY A 10 -3.43 6.15 -2.34
C GLY A 10 -3.08 6.30 -3.82
N PHE A 11 -4.09 6.32 -4.69
CA PHE A 11 -3.90 6.52 -6.12
C PHE A 11 -3.26 7.88 -6.42
N ASP A 12 -3.80 8.95 -5.82
CA ASP A 12 -3.28 10.29 -6.02
C ASP A 12 -1.85 10.43 -5.49
N ALA A 13 -1.53 9.78 -4.37
CA ALA A 13 -0.17 9.76 -3.84
C ALA A 13 0.80 9.09 -4.81
N LEU A 14 0.40 7.99 -5.44
CA LEU A 14 1.21 7.33 -6.46
C LEU A 14 1.42 8.19 -7.69
N LEU A 15 0.39 8.91 -8.12
CA LEU A 15 0.52 9.84 -9.26
C LEU A 15 1.54 10.94 -8.95
N ARG A 16 1.50 11.48 -7.73
CA ARG A 16 2.47 12.51 -7.31
C ARG A 16 3.89 11.95 -7.25
N GLU A 17 4.04 10.76 -6.71
CA GLU A 17 5.35 10.10 -6.65
C GLU A 17 5.89 9.83 -8.05
N LEU A 18 5.04 9.34 -8.96
CA LEU A 18 5.43 9.07 -10.35
C LEU A 18 5.91 10.33 -11.05
N LYS A 19 5.20 11.42 -10.84
CA LYS A 19 5.57 12.72 -11.43
C LYS A 19 6.95 13.16 -10.91
N ASP A 20 7.18 13.06 -9.60
CA ASP A 20 8.45 13.43 -8.99
C ASP A 20 9.60 12.55 -9.51
N LEU A 21 9.35 11.24 -9.62
CA LEU A 21 10.37 10.32 -10.14
C LEU A 21 10.75 10.65 -11.59
N LYS A 22 9.77 10.92 -12.44
CA LYS A 22 10.01 11.19 -13.87
C LYS A 22 10.57 12.57 -14.13
N GLU A 23 10.06 13.58 -13.44
CA GLU A 23 10.40 14.97 -13.73
C GLU A 23 11.59 15.49 -12.93
N ASN A 24 11.85 14.93 -11.75
CA ASN A 24 12.89 15.41 -10.85
C ASN A 24 13.99 14.39 -10.60
N GLN A 25 13.65 13.24 -10.02
CA GLN A 25 14.65 12.27 -9.56
C GLN A 25 15.40 11.63 -10.72
N ARG A 26 14.71 11.20 -11.76
CA ARG A 26 15.35 10.56 -12.90
C ARG A 26 16.29 11.49 -13.67
N PRO A 27 15.86 12.71 -14.04
CA PRO A 27 16.80 13.65 -14.69
C PRO A 27 18.02 13.97 -13.84
N GLU A 28 17.83 14.10 -12.52
CA GLU A 28 18.91 14.41 -11.60
C GLU A 28 19.93 13.27 -11.52
N ILE A 29 19.46 12.01 -11.37
CA ILE A 29 20.39 10.87 -11.30
C ILE A 29 21.12 10.65 -12.63
N LEU A 30 20.48 10.96 -13.77
CA LEU A 30 21.14 10.86 -15.06
C LEU A 30 22.34 11.84 -15.16
N LYS A 31 22.21 13.01 -14.57
CA LYS A 31 23.32 13.97 -14.50
C LYS A 31 24.47 13.42 -13.66
N VAL A 32 24.13 12.78 -12.53
CA VAL A 32 25.16 12.16 -11.65
C VAL A 32 25.85 11.02 -12.38
N VAL A 33 25.12 10.20 -13.12
CA VAL A 33 25.69 9.10 -13.91
C VAL A 33 26.68 9.65 -14.95
N GLN A 34 26.30 10.71 -15.66
CA GLN A 34 27.15 11.33 -16.67
C GLN A 34 28.43 11.91 -16.04
N TRP A 35 28.28 12.59 -14.92
CA TRP A 35 29.42 13.12 -14.17
C TRP A 35 30.37 12.03 -13.75
N ALA A 36 29.85 10.95 -13.12
CA ALA A 36 30.66 9.84 -12.66
C ALA A 36 31.36 9.13 -13.83
N ARG A 37 30.67 8.98 -14.97
CA ARG A 37 31.25 8.40 -16.17
C ARG A 37 32.43 9.21 -16.67
N SER A 38 32.37 10.54 -16.55
CA SER A 38 33.43 11.43 -17.00
C SER A 38 34.72 11.28 -16.19
N LEU A 39 34.65 10.68 -14.98
CA LEU A 39 35.82 10.42 -14.15
C LEU A 39 36.69 9.27 -14.69
N GLY A 40 36.20 8.51 -15.67
CA GLY A 40 36.92 7.38 -16.29
C GLY A 40 36.86 6.10 -15.44
N ASP A 41 37.57 5.08 -15.87
CA ASP A 41 37.70 3.76 -15.24
C ASP A 41 36.39 3.20 -14.63
N LEU A 42 35.44 2.86 -15.48
CA LEU A 42 34.09 2.43 -15.07
C LEU A 42 34.11 1.14 -14.23
N SER A 43 35.11 0.31 -14.37
CA SER A 43 35.19 -0.97 -13.64
C SER A 43 35.51 -0.79 -12.15
N GLU A 44 36.20 0.30 -11.79
CA GLU A 44 36.60 0.59 -10.41
C GLU A 44 35.99 1.91 -9.90
N ASN A 45 35.02 2.48 -10.62
CA ASN A 45 34.43 3.77 -10.28
C ASN A 45 33.21 3.54 -9.37
N ALA A 46 33.43 3.69 -8.06
CA ALA A 46 32.38 3.51 -7.06
C ALA A 46 31.23 4.52 -7.23
N ASP A 47 31.55 5.77 -7.63
CA ASP A 47 30.53 6.79 -7.86
C ASP A 47 29.62 6.41 -9.03
N TYR A 48 30.21 5.87 -10.10
CA TYR A 48 29.45 5.40 -11.26
C TYR A 48 28.54 4.23 -10.88
N SER A 49 29.10 3.24 -10.16
CA SER A 49 28.32 2.06 -9.75
C SER A 49 27.15 2.43 -8.84
N ALA A 50 27.37 3.32 -7.88
CA ALA A 50 26.31 3.78 -6.98
C ALA A 50 25.23 4.56 -7.73
N ALA A 51 25.61 5.43 -8.66
CA ALA A 51 24.67 6.21 -9.45
C ALA A 51 23.83 5.31 -10.37
N LYS A 52 24.46 4.33 -11.01
CA LYS A 52 23.74 3.36 -11.86
C LYS A 52 22.77 2.52 -11.05
N GLU A 53 23.15 2.12 -9.83
CA GLU A 53 22.25 1.36 -8.96
C GLU A 53 21.03 2.21 -8.56
N LYS A 54 21.26 3.47 -8.20
CA LYS A 54 20.15 4.37 -7.88
C LYS A 54 19.22 4.58 -9.08
N GLN A 55 19.80 4.72 -10.28
CA GLN A 55 19.02 4.83 -11.51
C GLN A 55 18.11 3.60 -11.71
N ARG A 56 18.70 2.40 -11.50
CA ARG A 56 17.92 1.16 -11.62
C ARG A 56 16.76 1.13 -10.63
N GLN A 57 16.98 1.56 -9.40
CA GLN A 57 15.93 1.63 -8.37
C GLN A 57 14.81 2.59 -8.76
N ILE A 58 15.17 3.77 -9.28
CA ILE A 58 14.19 4.75 -9.75
C ILE A 58 13.38 4.17 -10.91
N ASP A 59 14.03 3.55 -11.89
CA ASP A 59 13.34 2.98 -13.04
C ASP A 59 12.42 1.83 -12.63
N LYS A 60 12.84 0.98 -11.69
CA LYS A 60 11.99 -0.09 -11.16
C LYS A 60 10.77 0.48 -10.44
N ARG A 61 10.96 1.53 -9.66
CA ARG A 61 9.83 2.16 -8.94
C ARG A 61 8.83 2.76 -9.92
N ILE A 62 9.32 3.42 -10.98
CA ILE A 62 8.46 3.97 -12.04
C ILE A 62 7.63 2.85 -12.67
N GLN A 63 8.27 1.74 -13.05
CA GLN A 63 7.57 0.62 -13.66
C GLN A 63 6.53 0.03 -12.71
N PHE A 64 6.86 -0.11 -11.44
CA PHE A 64 5.94 -0.62 -10.44
C PHE A 64 4.71 0.29 -10.33
N ILE A 65 4.90 1.59 -10.19
CA ILE A 65 3.79 2.54 -10.05
C ILE A 65 2.92 2.54 -11.32
N GLU A 66 3.54 2.55 -12.49
CA GLU A 66 2.81 2.52 -13.75
C GLU A 66 1.95 1.24 -13.86
N SER A 67 2.48 0.10 -13.42
CA SER A 67 1.74 -1.15 -13.38
C SER A 67 0.55 -1.07 -12.44
N VAL A 68 0.73 -0.48 -11.26
CA VAL A 68 -0.36 -0.32 -10.29
C VAL A 68 -1.45 0.57 -10.87
N ILE A 69 -1.07 1.70 -11.47
CA ILE A 69 -2.02 2.64 -12.07
C ILE A 69 -2.83 1.97 -13.18
N GLU A 70 -2.19 1.20 -14.03
CA GLU A 70 -2.84 0.51 -15.13
C GLU A 70 -3.91 -0.48 -14.66
N ASN A 71 -3.66 -1.15 -13.54
CA ASN A 71 -4.56 -2.17 -13.00
C ASN A 71 -5.44 -1.67 -11.86
N ALA A 72 -5.44 -0.37 -11.57
CA ALA A 72 -6.14 0.16 -10.41
C ALA A 72 -7.64 0.28 -10.65
N GLN A 73 -8.42 -0.10 -9.63
CA GLN A 73 -9.81 0.27 -9.48
C GLN A 73 -9.85 1.30 -8.34
N VAL A 74 -10.00 2.57 -8.69
CA VAL A 74 -9.98 3.64 -7.69
C VAL A 74 -11.31 3.68 -6.94
N ILE A 75 -11.23 3.62 -5.62
CA ILE A 75 -12.42 3.63 -4.76
C ILE A 75 -12.40 4.91 -3.92
N ASP A 76 -13.48 5.66 -4.01
CA ASP A 76 -13.69 6.85 -3.20
C ASP A 76 -14.28 6.40 -1.86
N VAL A 77 -13.41 6.20 -0.88
CA VAL A 77 -13.80 5.69 0.44
C VAL A 77 -14.79 6.61 1.14
N ASP A 78 -14.66 7.92 0.94
CA ASP A 78 -15.54 8.90 1.60
C ASP A 78 -17.00 8.82 1.09
N SER A 79 -17.22 8.22 -0.07
CA SER A 79 -18.58 8.05 -0.62
C SER A 79 -19.27 6.79 -0.10
N LEU A 80 -18.54 5.92 0.61
CA LEU A 80 -19.09 4.67 1.12
C LEU A 80 -19.76 4.86 2.47
N SER A 81 -20.74 4.00 2.77
CA SER A 81 -21.46 4.03 4.02
C SER A 81 -22.04 2.64 4.32
N GLY A 82 -22.54 2.46 5.55
CA GLY A 82 -23.15 1.21 5.96
C GLY A 82 -22.42 0.55 7.11
N ASN A 83 -22.87 -0.66 7.46
CA ASN A 83 -22.35 -1.42 8.60
C ASN A 83 -21.63 -2.71 8.17
N ARG A 84 -21.44 -2.91 6.87
CA ARG A 84 -20.72 -4.07 6.32
C ARG A 84 -19.26 -3.71 6.06
N VAL A 85 -18.37 -4.62 6.41
CA VAL A 85 -16.96 -4.44 6.14
C VAL A 85 -16.68 -4.70 4.66
N VAL A 86 -16.25 -3.65 3.97
CA VAL A 86 -15.80 -3.72 2.58
C VAL A 86 -14.49 -2.96 2.49
N PHE A 87 -13.85 -3.00 1.31
CA PHE A 87 -12.64 -2.21 1.08
C PHE A 87 -12.88 -0.75 1.49
N GLY A 88 -11.95 -0.20 2.26
CA GLY A 88 -12.03 1.18 2.75
C GLY A 88 -12.62 1.34 4.14
N ALA A 89 -13.21 0.28 4.69
CA ALA A 89 -13.85 0.34 6.00
C ALA A 89 -12.84 0.52 7.12
N LYS A 90 -13.19 1.34 8.09
CA LYS A 90 -12.48 1.46 9.35
C LYS A 90 -13.26 0.64 10.38
N VAL A 91 -12.64 -0.41 10.88
CA VAL A 91 -13.30 -1.44 11.68
C VAL A 91 -12.76 -1.43 13.10
N LEU A 92 -13.65 -1.33 14.07
CA LEU A 92 -13.30 -1.51 15.47
C LEU A 92 -13.64 -2.95 15.86
N THR A 93 -12.66 -3.70 16.34
CA THR A 93 -12.82 -5.10 16.75
C THR A 93 -12.43 -5.29 18.20
N GLU A 94 -12.95 -6.36 18.81
CA GLU A 94 -12.62 -6.79 20.16
C GLU A 94 -12.30 -8.27 20.14
N ASP A 95 -11.17 -8.65 20.75
CA ASP A 95 -10.78 -10.06 20.82
C ASP A 95 -11.34 -10.74 22.08
N GLU A 96 -11.01 -12.04 22.25
CA GLU A 96 -11.51 -12.84 23.36
C GLU A 96 -11.03 -12.33 24.71
N ASP A 97 -9.92 -11.62 24.76
CA ASP A 97 -9.34 -11.07 25.97
C ASP A 97 -9.84 -9.65 26.27
N GLY A 98 -10.76 -9.14 25.48
CA GLY A 98 -11.31 -7.81 25.65
C GLY A 98 -10.46 -6.70 25.05
N ASN A 99 -9.41 -7.02 24.30
CA ASN A 99 -8.56 -6.03 23.66
C ASN A 99 -9.23 -5.48 22.41
N LYS A 100 -9.33 -4.17 22.32
CA LYS A 100 -9.92 -3.51 21.16
C LYS A 100 -8.84 -3.03 20.20
N MET A 101 -9.13 -3.14 18.91
CA MET A 101 -8.23 -2.69 17.86
C MET A 101 -9.05 -2.02 16.77
N GLU A 102 -8.57 -0.88 16.29
CA GLU A 102 -9.18 -0.19 15.17
C GLU A 102 -8.22 -0.24 13.99
N CYS A 103 -8.74 -0.62 12.83
CA CYS A 103 -7.91 -0.68 11.62
C CYS A 103 -8.75 -0.28 10.41
N ARG A 104 -8.07 0.27 9.40
CA ARG A 104 -8.66 0.56 8.11
C ARG A 104 -8.17 -0.48 7.11
N ILE A 105 -9.07 -0.96 6.26
CA ILE A 105 -8.77 -1.99 5.27
C ILE A 105 -8.59 -1.34 3.90
N LEU A 106 -7.37 -1.34 3.39
CA LEU A 106 -7.02 -0.78 2.09
C LEU A 106 -6.19 -1.79 1.29
N SER A 107 -5.50 -1.32 0.24
CA SER A 107 -4.67 -2.18 -0.59
C SER A 107 -3.34 -2.52 0.08
N ASP A 108 -2.63 -3.51 -0.48
CA ASP A 108 -1.31 -3.92 0.00
C ASP A 108 -0.31 -2.77 0.03
N ILE A 109 -0.36 -1.91 -0.99
CA ILE A 109 0.59 -0.80 -1.12
C ILE A 109 0.27 0.36 -0.19
N GLU A 110 -0.94 0.41 0.38
CA GLU A 110 -1.35 1.42 1.34
C GLU A 110 -1.19 0.95 2.79
N SER A 111 -0.97 -0.35 2.99
CA SER A 111 -0.91 -0.95 4.31
C SER A 111 0.39 -0.58 5.05
N ASP A 112 0.26 -0.25 6.33
CA ASP A 112 1.41 -0.05 7.23
C ASP A 112 1.58 -1.24 8.20
N GLY A 113 0.70 -2.26 8.08
CA GLY A 113 0.72 -3.44 8.92
C GLY A 113 0.22 -3.23 10.34
N ARG A 114 -0.23 -2.03 10.68
CA ARG A 114 -0.66 -1.66 12.03
C ARG A 114 -2.08 -1.11 12.03
N MET A 115 -2.26 0.15 11.67
CA MET A 115 -3.57 0.81 11.62
C MET A 115 -4.24 0.67 10.27
N VAL A 116 -3.44 0.51 9.22
CA VAL A 116 -3.94 0.25 7.87
C VAL A 116 -3.49 -1.16 7.49
N ILE A 117 -4.44 -2.05 7.27
CA ILE A 117 -4.14 -3.44 6.91
C ILE A 117 -4.57 -3.71 5.47
N SER A 118 -3.90 -4.66 4.85
CA SER A 118 -4.22 -5.07 3.48
C SER A 118 -5.53 -5.84 3.45
N CYS A 119 -6.35 -5.58 2.43
CA CYS A 119 -7.57 -6.34 2.19
C CYS A 119 -7.29 -7.81 1.89
N THR A 120 -6.07 -8.16 1.50
CA THR A 120 -5.65 -9.54 1.25
C THR A 120 -4.94 -10.18 2.44
N SER A 121 -4.71 -9.42 3.53
CA SER A 121 -4.10 -9.96 4.75
C SER A 121 -5.05 -10.93 5.46
N PRO A 122 -4.55 -11.79 6.36
CA PRO A 122 -5.41 -12.70 7.10
C PRO A 122 -6.54 -11.98 7.85
N VAL A 123 -6.25 -10.86 8.50
CA VAL A 123 -7.27 -10.09 9.22
C VAL A 123 -8.26 -9.45 8.25
N GLY A 124 -7.76 -8.83 7.18
CA GLY A 124 -8.61 -8.21 6.16
C GLY A 124 -9.57 -9.21 5.54
N ARG A 125 -9.09 -10.38 5.15
CA ARG A 125 -9.92 -11.42 4.56
C ARG A 125 -10.96 -11.94 5.52
N ALA A 126 -10.62 -12.05 6.81
CA ALA A 126 -11.56 -12.54 7.81
C ALA A 126 -12.69 -11.56 8.07
N LEU A 127 -12.41 -10.26 8.00
CA LEU A 127 -13.39 -9.22 8.31
C LEU A 127 -14.29 -8.85 7.13
N ILE A 128 -13.74 -8.82 5.91
CA ILE A 128 -14.50 -8.38 4.72
C ILE A 128 -15.74 -9.27 4.51
N GLY A 129 -16.88 -8.64 4.29
CA GLY A 129 -18.15 -9.32 4.05
C GLY A 129 -19.00 -9.48 5.29
N HIS A 130 -18.44 -9.26 6.47
CA HIS A 130 -19.16 -9.34 7.73
C HIS A 130 -19.70 -7.98 8.16
N CYS A 131 -20.63 -7.98 9.10
CA CYS A 131 -21.30 -6.77 9.59
C CYS A 131 -21.02 -6.55 11.07
N VAL A 132 -21.40 -5.37 11.55
CA VAL A 132 -21.35 -5.07 12.98
C VAL A 132 -22.11 -6.14 13.75
N GLY A 133 -21.51 -6.65 14.81
CA GLY A 133 -22.09 -7.72 15.65
C GLY A 133 -21.61 -9.11 15.27
N ASP A 134 -21.02 -9.28 14.09
CA ASP A 134 -20.50 -10.59 13.68
C ASP A 134 -19.18 -10.90 14.39
N THR A 135 -18.94 -12.19 14.61
CA THR A 135 -17.64 -12.68 15.12
C THR A 135 -16.93 -13.40 13.99
N CYS A 136 -15.70 -13.00 13.75
CA CYS A 136 -14.87 -13.54 12.67
C CYS A 136 -13.69 -14.32 13.23
N THR A 137 -13.32 -15.42 12.57
CA THR A 137 -12.14 -16.20 12.93
C THR A 137 -10.99 -15.82 12.02
N VAL A 138 -9.89 -15.33 12.63
CA VAL A 138 -8.67 -14.99 11.91
C VAL A 138 -7.68 -16.13 12.09
N ARG A 139 -7.19 -16.68 10.99
CA ARG A 139 -6.19 -17.75 11.02
C ARG A 139 -4.80 -17.15 10.81
N LEU A 140 -3.97 -17.29 11.83
CA LEU A 140 -2.59 -16.78 11.84
C LEU A 140 -1.62 -17.96 12.00
N PRO A 141 -0.35 -17.79 11.61
CA PRO A 141 0.66 -18.85 11.86
C PRO A 141 0.78 -19.22 13.33
N SER A 142 0.53 -18.26 14.23
CA SER A 142 0.57 -18.49 15.68
C SER A 142 -0.69 -19.15 16.24
N GLY A 143 -1.73 -19.38 15.41
CA GLY A 143 -2.99 -19.97 15.84
C GLY A 143 -4.19 -19.18 15.35
N GLN A 144 -5.36 -19.54 15.89
CA GLN A 144 -6.61 -18.84 15.54
C GLN A 144 -6.95 -17.79 16.58
N LYS A 145 -7.57 -16.72 16.11
CA LYS A 145 -8.04 -15.63 16.96
C LYS A 145 -9.45 -15.24 16.53
N GLU A 146 -10.34 -15.03 17.48
CA GLU A 146 -11.69 -14.57 17.19
C GLU A 146 -11.81 -13.09 17.45
N LEU A 147 -12.44 -12.37 16.51
CA LEU A 147 -12.66 -10.94 16.59
C LEU A 147 -14.15 -10.64 16.40
N GLU A 148 -14.72 -9.89 17.34
CA GLU A 148 -16.07 -9.37 17.20
C GLU A 148 -16.01 -7.99 16.57
N ILE A 149 -16.85 -7.73 15.57
CA ILE A 149 -16.95 -6.43 14.93
C ILE A 149 -17.84 -5.53 15.76
N ILE A 150 -17.25 -4.51 16.37
CA ILE A 150 -17.95 -3.58 17.25
C ILE A 150 -18.53 -2.42 16.47
N ASP A 151 -17.79 -1.89 15.51
CA ASP A 151 -18.22 -0.74 14.71
C ASP A 151 -17.55 -0.75 13.35
N VAL A 152 -18.25 -0.19 12.36
CA VAL A 152 -17.76 -0.03 10.98
C VAL A 152 -18.07 1.39 10.53
N LYS A 153 -17.06 2.11 10.08
CA LYS A 153 -17.25 3.45 9.52
C LYS A 153 -16.30 3.66 8.35
N PHE A 154 -16.59 4.66 7.53
CA PHE A 154 -15.80 4.97 6.33
C PHE A 154 -15.16 6.34 6.41
N LYS A 155 -15.78 7.25 7.12
CA LYS A 155 -15.23 8.59 7.36
C LYS A 155 -14.54 8.64 8.72
N ASP A 156 -13.50 9.43 8.80
CA ASP A 156 -12.78 9.63 10.06
C ASP A 156 -13.51 10.56 11.02
#